data_94a2a3b39dde33b56b33e0cab64f598d
#
_entry.id   94a2a3b39dde33b56b33e0cab64f598d
#
_cell.length_a   1.000
_cell.length_b   1.000
_cell.length_c   1.000
_cell.angle_alpha   90.00
_cell.angle_beta   90.00
_cell.angle_gamma   90.00
#
_symmetry.space_group_name_H-M   'P 1'
#
loop_
_entity.id
_entity.type
_entity.pdbx_description
1 polymer ?
#
loop_
_entity_poly.entity_id
_entity_poly.type
_entity_poly.pdbx_seq_one_letter_code
_entity_poly.pdbx_strand_id
1 'polypeptide(L)'
;MSRRRVYSEGTLAIMERFYQAMDACKAEKLISISDYCKETDIEKPHYYMQRKDRNRGFFEVGWMLPLVEKYHISAYWLMTGRGQMFG
;
A
#
# COMPACT_ATOMS: atom_id res chain seq x y z
N MET A 1 8.73 -17.39 -5.89
CA MET A 1 7.81 -17.76 -4.81
C MET A 1 8.15 -16.98 -3.56
N SER A 2 7.17 -16.38 -2.94
CA SER A 2 7.42 -15.58 -1.74
C SER A 2 7.52 -16.47 -0.52
N ARG A 3 8.28 -16.01 0.44
CA ARG A 3 8.31 -16.61 1.75
C ARG A 3 7.27 -15.93 2.62
N ARG A 4 6.75 -16.67 3.58
CA ARG A 4 5.99 -16.06 4.65
C ARG A 4 6.97 -15.36 5.59
N ARG A 5 6.55 -14.22 6.10
CA ARG A 5 7.34 -13.46 7.05
C ARG A 5 6.51 -13.17 8.29
N VAL A 6 7.20 -12.96 9.40
CA VAL A 6 6.56 -12.43 10.59
C VAL A 6 6.92 -10.96 10.65
N TYR A 7 5.93 -10.11 10.36
CA TYR A 7 6.11 -8.67 10.40
C TYR A 7 5.78 -8.16 11.80
N SER A 8 6.42 -7.07 12.19
CA SER A 8 6.05 -6.37 13.43
C SER A 8 4.65 -5.80 13.30
N GLU A 9 4.02 -5.52 14.44
CA GLU A 9 2.72 -4.88 14.46
C GLU A 9 2.74 -3.53 13.75
N GLY A 10 3.83 -2.77 13.91
CA GLY A 10 3.98 -1.50 13.22
C GLY A 10 3.98 -1.66 11.71
N THR A 11 4.70 -2.64 11.21
CA THR A 11 4.72 -2.90 9.76
C THR A 11 3.35 -3.34 9.26
N LEU A 12 2.67 -4.21 10.00
CA LEU A 12 1.32 -4.63 9.62
C LEU A 12 0.34 -3.45 9.58
N ALA A 13 0.47 -2.52 10.53
CA ALA A 13 -0.37 -1.33 10.55
C ALA A 13 -0.12 -0.43 9.34
N ILE A 14 1.15 -0.25 8.97
CA ILE A 14 1.52 0.53 7.78
C ILE A 14 0.94 -0.12 6.53
N MET A 15 1.08 -1.43 6.42
CA MET A 15 0.54 -2.20 5.30
C MET A 15 -0.98 -2.05 5.21
N GLU A 16 -1.67 -2.10 6.32
CA GLU A 16 -3.11 -1.89 6.38
C GLU A 16 -3.49 -0.51 5.87
N ARG A 17 -2.77 0.52 6.29
CA ARG A 17 -3.01 1.88 5.83
C ARG A 17 -2.71 2.05 4.34
N PHE A 18 -1.70 1.34 3.83
CA PHE A 18 -1.44 1.32 2.39
C PHE A 18 -2.68 0.86 1.62
N TYR A 19 -3.27 -0.25 2.03
CA TYR A 19 -4.44 -0.77 1.34
C TYR A 19 -5.66 0.14 1.51
N GLN A 20 -5.82 0.75 2.69
CA GLN A 20 -6.87 1.75 2.91
C GLN A 20 -6.72 2.94 1.96
N ALA A 21 -5.49 3.42 1.78
CA ALA A 21 -5.22 4.54 0.88
C ALA A 21 -5.48 4.15 -0.57
N MET A 22 -5.09 2.94 -0.97
CA MET A 22 -5.37 2.44 -2.31
C MET A 22 -6.87 2.38 -2.58
N ASP A 23 -7.63 1.87 -1.62
CA ASP A 23 -9.08 1.80 -1.75
C ASP A 23 -9.71 3.20 -1.85
N ALA A 24 -9.21 4.15 -1.06
CA ALA A 24 -9.70 5.53 -1.09
C ALA A 24 -9.40 6.20 -2.43
N CYS A 25 -8.18 6.04 -2.94
CA CYS A 25 -7.80 6.61 -4.23
C CYS A 25 -8.60 5.99 -5.37
N LYS A 26 -8.86 4.70 -5.29
CA LYS A 26 -9.69 4.03 -6.29
C LYS A 26 -11.12 4.55 -6.24
N ALA A 27 -11.68 4.72 -5.05
CA ALA A 27 -13.03 5.25 -4.87
C ALA A 27 -13.17 6.66 -5.42
N GLU A 28 -12.11 7.49 -5.29
CA GLU A 28 -12.07 8.84 -5.84
C GLU A 28 -11.71 8.87 -7.32
N LYS A 29 -11.55 7.71 -7.93
CA LYS A 29 -11.21 7.56 -9.36
C LYS A 29 -9.86 8.18 -9.72
N LEU A 30 -8.96 8.26 -8.76
CA LEU A 30 -7.61 8.78 -8.99
C LEU A 30 -6.69 7.72 -9.59
N ILE A 31 -6.94 6.46 -9.27
CA ILE A 31 -6.11 5.35 -9.74
C ILE A 31 -6.99 4.18 -10.18
N SER A 32 -6.42 3.32 -11.03
CA SER A 32 -6.86 1.94 -11.15
C SER A 32 -5.76 1.06 -10.57
N ILE A 33 -6.12 -0.08 -10.00
CA ILE A 33 -5.13 -0.98 -9.41
C ILE A 33 -4.14 -1.46 -10.47
N SER A 34 -4.64 -1.79 -11.67
CA SER A 34 -3.77 -2.24 -12.76
C SER A 34 -2.72 -1.20 -13.13
N ASP A 35 -3.13 0.05 -13.29
CA ASP A 35 -2.22 1.13 -13.67
C ASP A 35 -1.23 1.43 -12.55
N TYR A 36 -1.70 1.42 -11.31
CA TYR A 36 -0.83 1.65 -10.16
C TYR A 36 0.25 0.57 -10.06
N CYS A 37 -0.14 -0.68 -10.24
CA CYS A 37 0.81 -1.79 -10.20
C CYS A 37 1.85 -1.68 -11.30
N LYS A 38 1.42 -1.29 -12.51
CA LYS A 38 2.32 -1.09 -13.63
C LYS A 38 3.34 0.01 -13.37
N GLU A 39 2.86 1.14 -12.89
CA GLU A 39 3.70 2.31 -12.65
C GLU A 39 4.69 2.06 -11.51
N THR A 40 4.34 1.21 -10.55
CA THR A 40 5.13 0.93 -9.37
C THR A 40 5.91 -0.37 -9.49
N ASP A 41 5.79 -1.05 -10.63
CA ASP A 41 6.45 -2.33 -10.88
C ASP A 41 6.04 -3.40 -9.85
N ILE A 42 4.77 -3.37 -9.47
CA ILE A 42 4.20 -4.38 -8.60
C ILE A 42 3.52 -5.43 -9.46
N GLU A 43 3.83 -6.70 -9.23
CA GLU A 43 3.09 -7.77 -9.87
C GLU A 43 1.67 -7.79 -9.31
N LYS A 44 0.69 -7.65 -10.18
CA LYS A 44 -0.71 -7.55 -9.75
C LYS A 44 -1.17 -8.71 -8.86
N PRO A 45 -0.81 -9.98 -9.18
CA PRO A 45 -1.13 -11.07 -8.25
C PRO A 45 -0.52 -10.89 -6.88
N HIS A 46 0.71 -10.34 -6.81
CA HIS A 46 1.37 -10.10 -5.53
C HIS A 46 0.62 -9.06 -4.70
N TYR A 47 0.10 -8.02 -5.36
CA TYR A 47 -0.69 -7.01 -4.68
C TYR A 47 -1.89 -7.65 -3.96
N TYR A 48 -2.64 -8.50 -4.66
CA TYR A 48 -3.83 -9.11 -4.10
C TYR A 48 -3.51 -10.21 -3.09
N MET A 49 -2.44 -10.97 -3.31
CA MET A 49 -2.03 -12.01 -2.37
C MET A 49 -1.55 -11.42 -1.06
N GLN A 50 -0.80 -10.32 -1.12
CA GLN A 50 -0.34 -9.62 0.08
C GLN A 50 -1.53 -9.06 0.85
N ARG A 51 -2.52 -8.52 0.15
CA ARG A 51 -3.73 -7.99 0.78
C ARG A 51 -4.49 -9.09 1.53
N LYS A 52 -4.58 -10.25 0.92
CA LYS A 52 -5.30 -11.39 1.48
C LYS A 52 -4.57 -11.98 2.69
N ASP A 53 -3.26 -12.05 2.60
CA ASP A 53 -2.42 -12.63 3.66
C ASP A 53 -1.25 -11.68 3.93
N ARG A 54 -1.36 -10.92 5.01
CA ARG A 54 -0.41 -9.87 5.36
C ARG A 54 1.00 -10.38 5.60
N ASN A 55 1.18 -11.66 5.89
CA ASN A 55 2.49 -12.26 6.16
C ASN A 55 3.17 -12.82 4.92
N ARG A 56 2.61 -12.63 3.74
CA ARG A 56 3.34 -12.87 2.50
C ARG A 56 4.51 -11.91 2.40
N GLY A 57 5.57 -12.31 1.74
CA GLY A 57 6.79 -11.51 1.69
C GLY A 57 6.90 -10.62 0.46
N PHE A 58 5.80 -10.17 -0.12
CA PHE A 58 5.85 -9.34 -1.33
C PHE A 58 5.95 -7.85 -1.05
N PHE A 59 5.39 -7.40 0.06
CA PHE A 59 5.26 -5.97 0.34
C PHE A 59 6.62 -5.29 0.51
N GLU A 60 6.77 -4.15 -0.16
CA GLU A 60 7.96 -3.31 -0.06
C GLU A 60 7.52 -1.87 0.18
N VAL A 61 8.36 -1.10 0.85
CA VAL A 61 8.07 0.31 1.15
C VAL A 61 7.86 1.12 -0.14
N GLY A 62 8.54 0.77 -1.21
CA GLY A 62 8.39 1.44 -2.49
C GLY A 62 6.99 1.32 -3.10
N TRP A 63 6.22 0.35 -2.65
CA TRP A 63 4.82 0.23 -3.10
C TRP A 63 4.01 1.47 -2.76
N MET A 64 4.40 2.18 -1.68
CA MET A 64 3.67 3.35 -1.20
C MET A 64 4.11 4.66 -1.86
N LEU A 65 5.24 4.65 -2.55
CA LEU A 65 5.85 5.89 -3.01
C LEU A 65 4.94 6.73 -3.91
N PRO A 66 4.31 6.18 -4.96
CA PRO A 66 3.42 7.00 -5.78
C PRO A 66 2.23 7.58 -5.03
N LEU A 67 1.73 6.89 -4.00
CA LEU A 67 0.66 7.43 -3.19
C LEU A 67 1.05 8.76 -2.57
N VAL A 68 2.27 8.85 -2.09
CA VAL A 68 2.79 10.07 -1.46
C VAL A 68 3.16 11.11 -2.52
N GLU A 69 3.85 10.70 -3.57
CA GLU A 69 4.38 11.62 -4.56
C GLU A 69 3.31 12.20 -5.49
N LYS A 70 2.32 11.40 -5.84
CA LYS A 70 1.37 11.78 -6.90
C LYS A 70 -0.05 11.98 -6.42
N TYR A 71 -0.46 11.26 -5.38
CA TYR A 71 -1.87 11.21 -5.01
C TYR A 71 -2.17 11.87 -3.68
N HIS A 72 -1.19 12.59 -3.14
CA HIS A 72 -1.34 13.41 -1.94
C HIS A 72 -1.71 12.64 -0.68
N ILE A 73 -1.33 11.37 -0.62
CA ILE A 73 -1.47 10.61 0.62
C ILE A 73 -0.35 11.06 1.57
N SER A 74 -0.72 11.37 2.79
CA SER A 74 0.24 11.83 3.80
C SER A 74 1.17 10.70 4.22
N ALA A 75 2.49 10.91 4.04
CA ALA A 75 3.49 9.97 4.52
C ALA A 75 3.42 9.81 6.03
N TYR A 76 3.16 10.90 6.73
CA TYR A 76 3.04 10.86 8.18
C TYR A 76 1.87 9.97 8.62
N TRP A 77 0.72 10.11 7.95
CA TRP A 77 -0.42 9.26 8.24
C TRP A 77 -0.13 7.79 7.92
N LEU A 78 0.51 7.52 6.77
CA LEU A 78 0.86 6.14 6.41
C LEU A 78 1.73 5.49 7.48
N MET A 79 2.71 6.24 7.99
CA MET A 79 3.67 5.69 8.93
C MET A 79 3.14 5.63 10.37
N THR A 80 2.30 6.57 10.77
CA THR A 80 1.91 6.71 12.17
C THR A 80 0.43 6.48 12.45
N GLY A 81 -0.41 6.60 11.44
CA GLY A 81 -1.85 6.57 11.61
C GLY A 81 -2.43 7.86 12.15
N ARG A 82 -1.58 8.88 12.32
CA ARG A 82 -2.02 10.18 12.87
C ARG A 82 -2.21 11.17 11.74
N GLY A 83 -3.06 12.16 11.98
CA GLY A 83 -3.37 13.16 11.00
C GLY A 83 -4.39 12.65 10.00
N GLN A 84 -4.40 13.26 8.83
CA GLN A 84 -5.36 12.93 7.78
C GLN A 84 -4.70 12.11 6.69
N MET A 85 -5.48 11.21 6.09
CA MET A 85 -5.00 10.37 4.98
C MET A 85 -4.53 11.23 3.81
N PHE A 86 -5.36 12.19 3.39
CA PHE A 86 -4.99 13.14 2.32
C PHE A 86 -4.43 14.40 2.95
N GLY A 87 -3.23 14.73 2.52
CA GLY A 87 -2.55 15.88 3.13
C GLY A 87 -2.00 16.89 2.16
#